data_7f2f6ae2311b2a5578b3db9b2fc113a1
#
_entry.id   7f2f6ae2311b2a5578b3db9b2fc113a1
#
_cell.length_a   1.000
_cell.length_b   1.000
_cell.length_c   1.000
_cell.angle_alpha   90.00
_cell.angle_beta   90.00
_cell.angle_gamma   90.00
#
_symmetry.space_group_name_H-M   'P 1'
#
loop_
_entity.id
_entity.type
_entity.pdbx_description
1 polymer ?
#
loop_
_entity_poly.entity_id
_entity_poly.type
_entity_poly.pdbx_seq_one_letter_code
_entity_poly.pdbx_strand_id
1 'polypeptide(L)'
;MAIRSLFANLKRSTTWRSLSSRASLVNSVTKRSTTKDDDLGTSIFRLKFPRRSATAVIQNWVDSGHKASSSELRFISRTLLKSKRYKHALEILTWMEKQNSLLMSAADHAIRLELIIKVHGLTEAEEYFTCIPNSTSQKAACLPLLHGYVKERAVDKAEAFMTKLSGLGLIVSCHPCNEMMKLYMATSQYNKALLVIQEMKRNKIPRNVLSYNLWMNACAEISGVTSVEMVYKEMLNDINVEVGWSSLSTLANVYIKGGLINKALWVLKSAEKKLTTCNRLGYFFLMMLYTSLNNKKGVFRLWEASKAVGGRITCANYMCVISCLVKVGDLVEAKRIFMEWEANCLNYDIRVSNILLGAYMRNGLTKEAESLHLHTLERGGCPNYKTWEILMEGWVKSGNMNEAIDAMKKGFAMLRYCHWRPSEDILLAIAEYFEKNGKFEEANKFVRAVHHLGLASLPLYKSLLRMHVTAQKPAFDILEMMEKDKIVMDENISALV
;
A
#
# COMPACT_ATOMS: atom_id res chain seq x y z
N MET A 1 12.45 -4.60 -1.09
CA MET A 1 11.14 -4.25 -1.65
C MET A 1 9.95 -4.77 -0.82
N ALA A 2 9.94 -6.01 -0.33
CA ALA A 2 8.83 -6.59 0.45
C ALA A 2 8.45 -5.83 1.73
N ILE A 3 9.42 -5.28 2.46
CA ILE A 3 9.18 -4.50 3.69
C ILE A 3 8.42 -3.20 3.39
N ARG A 4 8.71 -2.50 2.27
CA ARG A 4 8.02 -1.26 1.90
C ARG A 4 6.55 -1.49 1.53
N SER A 5 6.20 -2.62 0.92
CA SER A 5 4.81 -2.94 0.55
C SER A 5 3.94 -3.29 1.77
N LEU A 6 4.50 -3.97 2.77
CA LEU A 6 3.83 -4.26 4.04
C LEU A 6 3.53 -2.99 4.84
N PHE A 7 4.42 -1.99 4.81
CA PHE A 7 4.20 -0.68 5.46
C PHE A 7 3.09 0.14 4.82
N ALA A 8 2.97 0.11 3.50
CA ALA A 8 1.87 0.77 2.81
C ALA A 8 0.51 0.19 3.25
N ASN A 9 0.45 -1.11 3.50
CA ASN A 9 -0.76 -1.79 3.97
C ASN A 9 -1.03 -1.57 5.47
N LEU A 10 0.00 -1.53 6.33
CA LEU A 10 -0.16 -1.24 7.77
C LEU A 10 -0.58 0.22 8.03
N LYS A 11 -0.01 1.20 7.34
CA LYS A 11 -0.47 2.61 7.42
C LYS A 11 -1.91 2.78 6.95
N ARG A 12 -2.36 1.99 5.95
CA ARG A 12 -3.77 2.01 5.50
C ARG A 12 -4.73 1.45 6.56
N SER A 13 -4.31 0.54 7.43
CA SER A 13 -5.16 -0.07 8.46
C SER A 13 -5.30 0.77 9.72
N THR A 14 -4.30 1.58 10.09
CA THR A 14 -4.33 2.41 11.31
C THR A 14 -5.27 3.61 11.21
N THR A 15 -5.55 4.12 10.01
CA THR A 15 -6.53 5.21 9.80
C THR A 15 -8.00 4.77 9.94
N TRP A 16 -8.27 3.47 9.98
CA TRP A 16 -9.63 2.92 10.10
C TRP A 16 -10.15 2.79 11.53
N ARG A 17 -9.29 2.86 12.55
CA ARG A 17 -9.65 2.47 13.92
C ARG A 17 -10.34 3.54 14.78
N SER A 18 -10.29 4.81 14.42
CA SER A 18 -10.97 5.83 15.24
C SER A 18 -12.48 5.96 14.98
N LEU A 19 -13.01 5.22 14.00
CA LEU A 19 -14.40 5.37 13.55
C LEU A 19 -15.35 4.21 13.94
N SER A 20 -14.84 2.99 14.17
CA SER A 20 -15.73 1.87 14.52
C SER A 20 -16.20 1.93 15.99
N SER A 21 -15.39 2.50 16.89
CA SER A 21 -15.76 2.66 18.30
C SER A 21 -16.77 3.80 18.54
N ARG A 22 -16.85 4.79 17.63
CA ARG A 22 -17.87 5.86 17.72
C ARG A 22 -19.18 5.52 17.01
N ALA A 23 -19.16 4.62 16.02
CA ALA A 23 -20.40 4.14 15.39
C ALA A 23 -21.24 3.27 16.33
N SER A 24 -20.61 2.54 17.25
CA SER A 24 -21.33 1.78 18.29
C SER A 24 -21.85 2.67 19.44
N LEU A 25 -21.24 3.84 19.66
CA LEU A 25 -21.74 4.81 20.65
C LEU A 25 -22.92 5.66 20.13
N VAL A 26 -23.04 5.84 18.80
CA VAL A 26 -24.21 6.54 18.21
C VAL A 26 -25.45 5.65 18.24
N ASN A 27 -25.31 4.32 18.25
CA ASN A 27 -26.47 3.41 18.35
C ASN A 27 -27.00 3.19 19.77
N SER A 28 -26.34 3.70 20.82
CA SER A 28 -26.78 3.52 22.22
C SER A 28 -27.46 4.72 22.85
N VAL A 29 -27.57 5.87 22.16
CA VAL A 29 -28.14 7.11 22.73
C VAL A 29 -29.52 7.50 22.15
N THR A 30 -30.07 6.77 21.18
CA THR A 30 -31.39 7.08 20.62
C THR A 30 -32.42 5.99 20.84
N LYS A 31 -32.83 5.80 22.09
CA LYS A 31 -34.21 5.37 22.42
C LYS A 31 -34.89 6.52 23.17
N ARG A 32 -35.34 7.50 22.43
CA ARG A 32 -36.52 8.31 22.79
C ARG A 32 -37.21 8.72 21.49
N SER A 33 -38.49 8.36 21.45
CA SER A 33 -39.48 8.63 20.45
C SER A 33 -39.57 10.11 20.10
N THR A 34 -39.52 10.43 18.78
CA THR A 34 -40.46 11.33 18.05
C THR A 34 -39.92 11.46 16.61
N THR A 35 -40.82 11.41 15.62
CA THR A 35 -40.71 11.76 14.19
C THR A 35 -39.28 11.89 13.61
N LYS A 36 -38.95 10.97 12.72
CA LYS A 36 -37.64 10.92 12.00
C LYS A 36 -37.54 12.09 11.01
N ASP A 37 -37.06 13.22 11.44
CA ASP A 37 -36.33 14.12 10.56
C ASP A 37 -34.93 13.49 10.33
N ASP A 38 -34.71 12.96 9.12
CA ASP A 38 -33.39 12.44 8.72
C ASP A 38 -32.39 13.62 8.78
N ASP A 39 -31.41 13.57 9.67
CA ASP A 39 -30.30 14.51 9.76
C ASP A 39 -29.55 14.60 8.41
N LEU A 40 -29.10 15.80 8.02
CA LEU A 40 -28.38 16.06 6.76
C LEU A 40 -27.22 15.08 6.57
N GLY A 41 -26.45 14.82 7.64
CA GLY A 41 -25.34 13.87 7.62
C GLY A 41 -25.80 12.46 7.26
N THR A 42 -26.88 11.98 7.86
CA THR A 42 -27.45 10.66 7.57
C THR A 42 -27.91 10.55 6.13
N SER A 43 -28.56 11.58 5.59
CA SER A 43 -29.00 11.63 4.20
C SER A 43 -27.82 11.55 3.21
N ILE A 44 -26.71 12.28 3.48
CA ILE A 44 -25.50 12.23 2.66
C ILE A 44 -24.77 10.89 2.80
N PHE A 45 -24.68 10.30 4.01
CA PHE A 45 -24.01 9.01 4.21
C PHE A 45 -24.74 7.85 3.56
N ARG A 46 -26.05 7.92 3.39
CA ARG A 46 -26.89 6.93 2.68
C ARG A 46 -26.76 6.99 1.15
N LEU A 47 -26.13 8.03 0.58
CA LEU A 47 -25.94 8.13 -0.87
C LEU A 47 -25.16 6.92 -1.39
N LYS A 48 -25.76 6.16 -2.32
CA LYS A 48 -25.06 5.08 -3.03
C LYS A 48 -24.24 5.68 -4.17
N PHE A 49 -22.92 5.45 -4.10
CA PHE A 49 -21.99 5.84 -5.17
C PHE A 49 -22.31 5.12 -6.50
N PRO A 50 -22.16 5.75 -7.67
CA PRO A 50 -21.72 7.13 -8.00
C PRO A 50 -22.85 8.07 -8.49
N ARG A 51 -24.11 7.65 -8.40
CA ARG A 51 -25.23 8.27 -9.16
C ARG A 51 -25.92 9.46 -8.50
N ARG A 52 -25.73 9.74 -7.24
CA ARG A 52 -26.38 10.87 -6.54
C ARG A 52 -25.32 11.84 -6.02
N SER A 53 -25.56 13.15 -6.25
CA SER A 53 -24.68 14.22 -5.82
C SER A 53 -24.97 14.65 -4.39
N ALA A 54 -23.92 14.86 -3.59
CA ALA A 54 -24.06 15.46 -2.26
C ALA A 54 -24.51 16.91 -2.34
N THR A 55 -24.12 17.64 -3.39
CA THR A 55 -24.57 19.03 -3.65
C THR A 55 -26.07 19.09 -3.78
N ALA A 56 -26.70 18.18 -4.55
CA ALA A 56 -28.15 18.15 -4.71
C ALA A 56 -28.89 17.90 -3.39
N VAL A 57 -28.34 17.02 -2.52
CA VAL A 57 -28.94 16.74 -1.21
C VAL A 57 -28.87 17.96 -0.30
N ILE A 58 -27.72 18.66 -0.27
CA ILE A 58 -27.55 19.88 0.53
C ILE A 58 -28.48 20.99 0.02
N GLN A 59 -28.57 21.14 -1.31
CA GLN A 59 -29.45 22.17 -1.90
C GLN A 59 -30.92 21.92 -1.55
N ASN A 60 -31.40 20.68 -1.72
CA ASN A 60 -32.77 20.31 -1.34
C ASN A 60 -33.03 20.52 0.16
N TRP A 61 -32.01 20.26 1.02
CA TRP A 61 -32.12 20.51 2.46
C TRP A 61 -32.33 21.99 2.78
N VAL A 62 -31.56 22.85 2.12
CA VAL A 62 -31.65 24.30 2.28
C VAL A 62 -32.98 24.84 1.68
N ASP A 63 -33.38 24.35 0.53
CA ASP A 63 -34.63 24.74 -0.16
C ASP A 63 -35.87 24.34 0.66
N SER A 64 -35.74 23.28 1.49
CA SER A 64 -36.79 22.86 2.47
C SER A 64 -36.78 23.72 3.74
N GLY A 65 -36.04 24.82 3.78
CA GLY A 65 -36.02 25.78 4.90
C GLY A 65 -35.07 25.42 6.05
N HIS A 66 -34.28 24.35 5.91
CA HIS A 66 -33.30 23.94 6.94
C HIS A 66 -31.98 24.67 6.79
N LYS A 67 -31.29 24.96 7.89
CA LYS A 67 -29.97 25.57 7.87
C LYS A 67 -28.88 24.49 7.81
N ALA A 68 -27.95 24.61 6.86
CA ALA A 68 -26.73 23.81 6.80
C ALA A 68 -25.59 24.60 7.46
N SER A 69 -25.14 24.19 8.64
CA SER A 69 -24.07 24.90 9.34
C SER A 69 -22.68 24.55 8.81
N SER A 70 -21.75 25.53 8.81
CA SER A 70 -20.36 25.29 8.41
C SER A 70 -19.68 24.18 9.23
N SER A 71 -19.99 24.08 10.53
CA SER A 71 -19.43 23.05 11.41
C SER A 71 -19.89 21.65 11.03
N GLU A 72 -21.18 21.50 10.71
CA GLU A 72 -21.78 20.24 10.27
C GLU A 72 -21.21 19.80 8.91
N LEU A 73 -21.17 20.69 7.92
CA LEU A 73 -20.61 20.39 6.59
C LEU A 73 -19.15 20.00 6.66
N ARG A 74 -18.34 20.68 7.50
CA ARG A 74 -16.93 20.30 7.78
C ARG A 74 -16.82 18.92 8.42
N PHE A 75 -17.69 18.59 9.36
CA PHE A 75 -17.72 17.28 10.00
C PHE A 75 -18.04 16.18 8.97
N ILE A 76 -19.10 16.38 8.16
CA ILE A 76 -19.52 15.43 7.12
C ILE A 76 -18.39 15.25 6.09
N SER A 77 -17.80 16.34 5.58
CA SER A 77 -16.70 16.30 4.61
C SER A 77 -15.49 15.53 5.14
N ARG A 78 -15.06 15.79 6.38
CA ARG A 78 -13.95 15.06 7.03
C ARG A 78 -14.26 13.58 7.23
N THR A 79 -15.50 13.24 7.53
CA THR A 79 -15.95 11.84 7.69
C THR A 79 -15.96 11.12 6.35
N LEU A 80 -16.41 11.77 5.28
CA LEU A 80 -16.36 11.26 3.91
C LEU A 80 -14.91 11.09 3.41
N LEU A 81 -14.02 12.04 3.71
CA LEU A 81 -12.59 11.91 3.42
C LEU A 81 -11.98 10.68 4.10
N LYS A 82 -12.29 10.46 5.38
CA LYS A 82 -11.84 9.26 6.13
C LYS A 82 -12.40 7.96 5.54
N SER A 83 -13.64 7.96 5.06
CA SER A 83 -14.28 6.80 4.41
C SER A 83 -13.94 6.66 2.92
N LYS A 84 -13.01 7.49 2.40
CA LYS A 84 -12.54 7.51 0.99
C LYS A 84 -13.62 7.86 -0.03
N ARG A 85 -14.69 8.51 0.38
CA ARG A 85 -15.74 9.03 -0.50
C ARG A 85 -15.36 10.43 -0.98
N TYR A 86 -14.23 10.53 -1.69
CA TYR A 86 -13.57 11.80 -2.03
C TYR A 86 -14.45 12.72 -2.87
N LYS A 87 -15.18 12.18 -3.86
CA LYS A 87 -16.05 12.96 -4.74
C LYS A 87 -17.14 13.70 -3.95
N HIS A 88 -17.86 12.99 -3.08
CA HIS A 88 -18.91 13.62 -2.26
C HIS A 88 -18.33 14.64 -1.27
N ALA A 89 -17.14 14.37 -0.69
CA ALA A 89 -16.49 15.33 0.19
C ALA A 89 -16.08 16.60 -0.56
N LEU A 90 -15.59 16.47 -1.80
CA LEU A 90 -15.24 17.60 -2.65
C LEU A 90 -16.48 18.42 -3.04
N GLU A 91 -17.58 17.76 -3.41
CA GLU A 91 -18.85 18.41 -3.72
C GLU A 91 -19.35 19.31 -2.57
N ILE A 92 -19.22 18.84 -1.32
CA ILE A 92 -19.60 19.62 -0.13
C ILE A 92 -18.75 20.89 0.00
N LEU A 93 -17.42 20.78 -0.08
CA LEU A 93 -16.54 21.93 0.05
C LEU A 93 -16.70 22.90 -1.12
N THR A 94 -16.96 22.40 -2.33
CA THR A 94 -17.26 23.23 -3.50
C THR A 94 -18.59 23.96 -3.36
N TRP A 95 -19.60 23.31 -2.77
CA TRP A 95 -20.87 23.96 -2.45
C TRP A 95 -20.68 25.06 -1.39
N MET A 96 -19.91 24.76 -0.31
CA MET A 96 -19.61 25.74 0.74
C MET A 96 -18.93 27.01 0.19
N GLU A 97 -17.97 26.86 -0.72
CA GLU A 97 -17.25 27.99 -1.31
C GLU A 97 -18.17 28.91 -2.15
N LYS A 98 -19.18 28.33 -2.80
CA LYS A 98 -20.16 29.10 -3.59
C LYS A 98 -21.15 29.89 -2.72
N GLN A 99 -21.23 29.59 -1.42
CA GLN A 99 -22.12 30.29 -0.50
C GLN A 99 -21.40 31.47 0.13
N ASN A 100 -21.79 32.69 -0.21
CA ASN A 100 -21.19 33.92 0.34
C ASN A 100 -21.31 34.04 1.87
N SER A 101 -22.26 33.30 2.48
CA SER A 101 -22.48 33.28 3.93
C SER A 101 -21.57 32.30 4.70
N LEU A 102 -20.84 31.40 3.98
CA LEU A 102 -20.04 30.35 4.56
C LEU A 102 -18.55 30.61 4.27
N LEU A 103 -17.86 31.27 5.22
CA LEU A 103 -16.43 31.55 5.06
C LEU A 103 -15.59 30.27 5.11
N MET A 104 -14.80 30.04 4.06
CA MET A 104 -13.80 28.97 4.00
C MET A 104 -12.61 29.28 4.89
N SER A 105 -12.29 28.38 5.81
CA SER A 105 -11.07 28.48 6.63
C SER A 105 -9.83 27.98 5.88
N ALA A 106 -8.64 28.32 6.36
CA ALA A 106 -7.38 27.80 5.82
C ALA A 106 -7.34 26.26 5.81
N ALA A 107 -7.91 25.62 6.82
CA ALA A 107 -8.01 24.16 6.88
C ALA A 107 -8.99 23.60 5.82
N ASP A 108 -10.04 24.31 5.48
CA ASP A 108 -10.99 23.90 4.44
C ASP A 108 -10.35 23.94 3.05
N HIS A 109 -9.55 25.00 2.78
CA HIS A 109 -8.76 25.09 1.54
C HIS A 109 -7.74 23.95 1.43
N ALA A 110 -7.05 23.58 2.52
CA ALA A 110 -6.12 22.48 2.54
C ALA A 110 -6.80 21.12 2.27
N ILE A 111 -7.96 20.87 2.91
CA ILE A 111 -8.74 19.64 2.71
C ILE A 111 -9.31 19.59 1.28
N ARG A 112 -9.79 20.73 0.76
CA ARG A 112 -10.32 20.80 -0.60
C ARG A 112 -9.23 20.52 -1.63
N LEU A 113 -8.04 21.08 -1.48
CA LEU A 113 -6.91 20.79 -2.34
C LEU A 113 -6.49 19.32 -2.30
N GLU A 114 -6.46 18.70 -1.10
CA GLU A 114 -6.23 17.25 -0.96
C GLU A 114 -7.29 16.43 -1.72
N LEU A 115 -8.54 16.85 -1.69
CA LEU A 115 -9.64 16.19 -2.39
C LEU A 115 -9.56 16.38 -3.91
N ILE A 116 -9.18 17.58 -4.40
CA ILE A 116 -8.94 17.84 -5.82
C ILE A 116 -7.84 16.92 -6.35
N ILE A 117 -6.71 16.79 -5.66
CA ILE A 117 -5.63 15.86 -6.02
C ILE A 117 -6.15 14.43 -6.18
N LYS A 118 -7.08 14.00 -5.30
CA LYS A 118 -7.60 12.63 -5.31
C LYS A 118 -8.66 12.35 -6.36
N VAL A 119 -9.40 13.37 -6.79
CA VAL A 119 -10.54 13.24 -7.71
C VAL A 119 -10.18 13.66 -9.13
N HIS A 120 -9.43 14.73 -9.27
CA HIS A 120 -9.12 15.36 -10.56
C HIS A 120 -7.62 15.26 -10.93
N GLY A 121 -6.73 15.15 -9.95
CA GLY A 121 -5.30 15.06 -10.17
C GLY A 121 -4.54 16.32 -9.76
N LEU A 122 -3.26 16.37 -10.14
CA LEU A 122 -2.35 17.44 -9.71
C LEU A 122 -2.56 18.74 -10.48
N THR A 123 -2.91 18.69 -11.77
CA THR A 123 -3.03 19.89 -12.63
C THR A 123 -4.09 20.85 -12.09
N GLU A 124 -5.30 20.34 -11.84
CA GLU A 124 -6.39 21.14 -11.28
C GLU A 124 -6.10 21.60 -9.84
N ALA A 125 -5.29 20.83 -9.12
CA ALA A 125 -4.86 21.22 -7.78
C ALA A 125 -3.84 22.38 -7.82
N GLU A 126 -2.93 22.41 -8.80
CA GLU A 126 -2.00 23.50 -9.05
C GLU A 126 -2.75 24.80 -9.37
N GLU A 127 -3.74 24.72 -10.27
CA GLU A 127 -4.62 25.85 -10.62
C GLU A 127 -5.38 26.36 -9.38
N TYR A 128 -6.01 25.45 -8.64
CA TYR A 128 -6.73 25.82 -7.42
C TYR A 128 -5.80 26.47 -6.38
N PHE A 129 -4.57 26.00 -6.22
CA PHE A 129 -3.61 26.59 -5.29
C PHE A 129 -3.30 28.04 -5.60
N THR A 130 -3.22 28.42 -6.88
CA THR A 130 -3.00 29.82 -7.29
C THR A 130 -4.20 30.73 -7.02
N CYS A 131 -5.42 30.16 -6.99
CA CYS A 131 -6.66 30.89 -6.72
C CYS A 131 -6.94 31.11 -5.23
N ILE A 132 -6.16 30.50 -4.32
CA ILE A 132 -6.38 30.67 -2.86
C ILE A 132 -6.08 32.11 -2.44
N PRO A 133 -7.05 32.83 -1.79
CA PRO A 133 -7.02 34.28 -1.71
C PRO A 133 -6.00 34.86 -0.72
N ASN A 134 -5.57 34.09 0.31
CA ASN A 134 -4.69 34.63 1.34
C ASN A 134 -3.51 33.69 1.68
N SER A 135 -2.39 34.28 2.13
CA SER A 135 -1.16 33.54 2.41
C SER A 135 -1.31 32.51 3.52
N THR A 136 -2.18 32.74 4.51
CA THR A 136 -2.48 31.76 5.57
C THR A 136 -3.12 30.50 5.03
N SER A 137 -4.08 30.64 4.12
CA SER A 137 -4.73 29.50 3.45
C SER A 137 -3.78 28.81 2.47
N GLN A 138 -2.96 29.57 1.72
CA GLN A 138 -1.91 29.00 0.86
C GLN A 138 -0.90 28.19 1.69
N LYS A 139 -0.46 28.72 2.84
CA LYS A 139 0.42 28.01 3.77
C LYS A 139 -0.16 26.69 4.28
N ALA A 140 -1.46 26.65 4.58
CA ALA A 140 -2.13 25.42 4.99
C ALA A 140 -2.26 24.42 3.82
N ALA A 141 -2.46 24.93 2.60
CA ALA A 141 -2.64 24.13 1.39
C ALA A 141 -1.33 23.62 0.75
N CYS A 142 -0.16 24.21 1.10
CA CYS A 142 1.12 23.82 0.50
C CYS A 142 1.50 22.35 0.80
N LEU A 143 1.22 21.83 1.99
CA LEU A 143 1.56 20.45 2.35
C LEU A 143 0.78 19.40 1.56
N PRO A 144 -0.55 19.51 1.38
CA PRO A 144 -1.30 18.60 0.51
C PRO A 144 -0.75 18.57 -0.91
N LEU A 145 -0.41 19.71 -1.51
CA LEU A 145 0.12 19.77 -2.87
C LEU A 145 1.51 19.13 -2.97
N LEU A 146 2.41 19.49 -2.05
CA LEU A 146 3.73 18.88 -1.98
C LEU A 146 3.66 17.38 -1.77
N HIS A 147 2.74 16.91 -0.91
CA HIS A 147 2.49 15.48 -0.71
C HIS A 147 2.00 14.79 -2.00
N GLY A 148 1.23 15.49 -2.82
CA GLY A 148 0.81 15.03 -4.15
C GLY A 148 2.03 14.78 -5.06
N TYR A 149 2.94 15.75 -5.18
CA TYR A 149 4.18 15.60 -5.96
C TYR A 149 5.06 14.45 -5.44
N VAL A 150 5.19 14.33 -4.12
CA VAL A 150 5.94 13.22 -3.49
C VAL A 150 5.34 11.85 -3.85
N LYS A 151 4.02 11.75 -3.84
CA LYS A 151 3.32 10.51 -4.19
C LYS A 151 3.53 10.12 -5.64
N GLU A 152 3.53 11.08 -6.56
CA GLU A 152 3.76 10.87 -7.99
C GLU A 152 5.25 10.86 -8.37
N ARG A 153 6.15 11.08 -7.41
CA ARG A 153 7.60 11.17 -7.60
C ARG A 153 8.01 12.26 -8.60
N ALA A 154 7.23 13.33 -8.69
CA ALA A 154 7.48 14.47 -9.57
C ALA A 154 8.53 15.41 -8.95
N VAL A 155 9.81 15.07 -9.08
CA VAL A 155 10.92 15.78 -8.42
C VAL A 155 10.99 17.24 -8.88
N ASP A 156 11.00 17.49 -10.19
CA ASP A 156 11.18 18.85 -10.75
C ASP A 156 10.05 19.78 -10.30
N LYS A 157 8.79 19.31 -10.31
CA LYS A 157 7.63 20.07 -9.83
C LYS A 157 7.72 20.37 -8.33
N ALA A 158 8.16 19.39 -7.53
CA ALA A 158 8.33 19.58 -6.09
C ALA A 158 9.43 20.61 -5.77
N GLU A 159 10.56 20.57 -6.48
CA GLU A 159 11.68 21.52 -6.32
C GLU A 159 11.26 22.94 -6.72
N ALA A 160 10.62 23.11 -7.88
CA ALA A 160 10.09 24.40 -8.32
C ALA A 160 9.06 24.96 -7.33
N PHE A 161 8.21 24.08 -6.79
CA PHE A 161 7.22 24.49 -5.79
C PHE A 161 7.87 24.90 -4.46
N MET A 162 8.88 24.16 -3.98
CA MET A 162 9.63 24.53 -2.78
C MET A 162 10.35 25.88 -2.93
N THR A 163 10.94 26.15 -4.11
CA THR A 163 11.55 27.44 -4.42
C THR A 163 10.51 28.57 -4.33
N LYS A 164 9.32 28.37 -4.90
CA LYS A 164 8.19 29.33 -4.79
C LYS A 164 7.78 29.55 -3.33
N LEU A 165 7.64 28.47 -2.54
CA LEU A 165 7.28 28.58 -1.12
C LEU A 165 8.35 29.32 -0.30
N SER A 166 9.64 29.09 -0.60
CA SER A 166 10.75 29.79 0.05
C SER A 166 10.71 31.29 -0.27
N GLY A 167 10.51 31.66 -1.54
CA GLY A 167 10.39 33.06 -1.97
C GLY A 167 9.19 33.80 -1.33
N LEU A 168 8.13 33.08 -1.02
CA LEU A 168 6.93 33.60 -0.33
C LEU A 168 7.05 33.57 1.20
N GLY A 169 8.17 33.09 1.80
CA GLY A 169 8.35 32.98 3.23
C GLY A 169 7.40 31.96 3.90
N LEU A 170 6.88 30.99 3.15
CA LEU A 170 5.89 30.02 3.65
C LEU A 170 6.52 28.81 4.32
N ILE A 171 7.83 28.62 4.23
CA ILE A 171 8.57 27.51 4.85
C ILE A 171 8.95 27.89 6.29
N VAL A 172 8.04 27.71 7.22
CA VAL A 172 8.24 28.06 8.64
C VAL A 172 8.33 26.83 9.55
N SER A 173 8.25 25.64 9.00
CA SER A 173 8.27 24.38 9.77
C SER A 173 9.02 23.28 9.03
N CYS A 174 9.39 22.21 9.75
CA CYS A 174 10.09 21.07 9.16
C CYS A 174 9.22 20.22 8.20
N HIS A 175 7.91 20.42 8.12
CA HIS A 175 7.02 19.54 7.37
C HIS A 175 7.28 19.56 5.87
N PRO A 176 7.38 20.71 5.17
CA PRO A 176 7.74 20.75 3.76
C PRO A 176 9.12 20.12 3.49
N CYS A 177 10.11 20.42 4.34
CA CYS A 177 11.44 19.84 4.25
C CYS A 177 11.42 18.31 4.36
N ASN A 178 10.64 17.78 5.31
CA ASN A 178 10.46 16.33 5.48
C ASN A 178 9.77 15.67 4.26
N GLU A 179 8.82 16.34 3.61
CA GLU A 179 8.22 15.83 2.37
C GLU A 179 9.26 15.78 1.23
N MET A 180 10.09 16.82 1.07
CA MET A 180 11.19 16.79 0.10
C MET A 180 12.19 15.68 0.39
N MET A 181 12.59 15.50 1.66
CA MET A 181 13.48 14.40 2.03
C MET A 181 12.87 13.04 1.71
N LYS A 182 11.55 12.84 1.95
CA LYS A 182 10.85 11.61 1.56
C LYS A 182 10.89 11.38 0.05
N LEU A 183 10.71 12.43 -0.75
CA LEU A 183 10.78 12.37 -2.20
C LEU A 183 12.16 11.94 -2.66
N TYR A 184 13.21 12.60 -2.17
CA TYR A 184 14.59 12.26 -2.50
C TYR A 184 14.98 10.85 -2.07
N MET A 185 14.52 10.41 -0.88
CA MET A 185 14.70 9.01 -0.45
C MET A 185 13.96 8.02 -1.37
N ALA A 186 12.77 8.38 -1.88
CA ALA A 186 11.99 7.52 -2.76
C ALA A 186 12.55 7.44 -4.19
N THR A 187 13.31 8.45 -4.61
CA THR A 187 13.97 8.55 -5.92
C THR A 187 15.48 8.28 -5.87
N SER A 188 15.97 7.78 -4.72
CA SER A 188 17.40 7.45 -4.49
C SER A 188 18.36 8.65 -4.64
N GLN A 189 17.86 9.88 -4.50
CA GLN A 189 18.65 11.11 -4.53
C GLN A 189 19.12 11.51 -3.11
N TYR A 190 19.85 10.62 -2.45
CA TYR A 190 20.20 10.75 -1.02
C TYR A 190 21.02 12.00 -0.71
N ASN A 191 21.91 12.43 -1.61
CA ASN A 191 22.70 13.66 -1.45
C ASN A 191 21.80 14.90 -1.34
N LYS A 192 20.72 14.98 -2.16
CA LYS A 192 19.74 16.08 -2.06
C LYS A 192 19.01 16.07 -0.72
N ALA A 193 18.72 14.88 -0.17
CA ALA A 193 18.13 14.78 1.16
C ALA A 193 19.06 15.36 2.26
N LEU A 194 20.38 15.18 2.14
CA LEU A 194 21.35 15.79 3.08
C LEU A 194 21.43 17.31 2.91
N LEU A 195 21.34 17.84 1.67
CA LEU A 195 21.30 19.26 1.44
C LEU A 195 20.10 19.93 2.11
N VAL A 196 18.93 19.28 2.11
CA VAL A 196 17.74 19.79 2.84
C VAL A 196 18.04 19.94 4.34
N ILE A 197 18.74 18.99 4.95
CA ILE A 197 19.14 19.11 6.37
C ILE A 197 20.08 20.29 6.59
N GLN A 198 21.03 20.53 5.69
CA GLN A 198 21.94 21.67 5.77
C GLN A 198 21.16 23.00 5.65
N GLU A 199 20.20 23.08 4.76
CA GLU A 199 19.31 24.23 4.64
C GLU A 199 18.44 24.44 5.89
N MET A 200 17.88 23.37 6.46
CA MET A 200 17.17 23.47 7.73
C MET A 200 18.06 24.03 8.85
N LYS A 201 19.32 23.60 8.95
CA LYS A 201 20.29 24.10 9.92
C LYS A 201 20.60 25.58 9.69
N ARG A 202 20.89 25.98 8.43
CA ARG A 202 21.19 27.36 8.05
C ARG A 202 20.04 28.30 8.35
N ASN A 203 18.81 27.88 8.04
CA ASN A 203 17.61 28.68 8.22
C ASN A 203 16.97 28.53 9.61
N LYS A 204 17.65 27.85 10.56
CA LYS A 204 17.20 27.60 11.93
C LYS A 204 15.80 26.97 12.00
N ILE A 205 15.44 26.14 11.02
CA ILE A 205 14.18 25.40 11.02
C ILE A 205 14.32 24.25 12.03
N PRO A 206 13.43 24.16 13.04
CA PRO A 206 13.51 23.10 14.04
C PRO A 206 13.26 21.73 13.40
N ARG A 207 14.11 20.76 13.76
CA ARG A 207 13.96 19.37 13.31
C ARG A 207 13.06 18.62 14.29
N ASN A 208 12.35 17.64 13.78
CA ASN A 208 11.56 16.71 14.59
C ASN A 208 12.07 15.27 14.44
N VAL A 209 11.47 14.33 15.17
CA VAL A 209 11.81 12.89 15.10
C VAL A 209 11.86 12.36 13.66
N LEU A 210 10.92 12.78 12.80
CA LEU A 210 10.89 12.34 11.40
C LEU A 210 12.07 12.90 10.60
N SER A 211 12.46 14.18 10.84
CA SER A 211 13.63 14.79 10.20
C SER A 211 14.91 13.99 10.51
N TYR A 212 15.12 13.66 11.79
CA TYR A 212 16.26 12.85 12.21
C TYR A 212 16.25 11.43 11.62
N ASN A 213 15.08 10.78 11.61
CA ASN A 213 14.94 9.44 11.03
C ASN A 213 15.22 9.43 9.51
N LEU A 214 14.76 10.44 8.77
CA LEU A 214 15.05 10.59 7.34
C LEU A 214 16.54 10.88 7.12
N TRP A 215 17.14 11.72 7.96
CA TRP A 215 18.57 12.03 7.89
C TRP A 215 19.42 10.80 8.18
N MET A 216 19.12 10.03 9.24
CA MET A 216 19.80 8.76 9.51
C MET A 216 19.70 7.78 8.32
N ASN A 217 18.53 7.66 7.72
CA ASN A 217 18.35 6.81 6.55
C ASN A 217 19.15 7.28 5.33
N ALA A 218 19.24 8.60 5.07
CA ALA A 218 20.05 9.14 3.98
C ALA A 218 21.55 8.90 4.21
N CYS A 219 22.03 9.14 5.43
CA CYS A 219 23.42 8.85 5.81
C CYS A 219 23.75 7.36 5.68
N ALA A 220 22.82 6.47 6.02
CA ALA A 220 23.04 5.03 5.92
C ALA A 220 23.29 4.56 4.46
N GLU A 221 22.65 5.20 3.49
CA GLU A 221 22.80 4.84 2.07
C GLU A 221 24.06 5.44 1.43
N ILE A 222 24.64 6.52 1.99
CA ILE A 222 25.81 7.22 1.41
C ILE A 222 27.09 6.91 2.17
N SER A 223 27.04 7.06 3.50
CA SER A 223 28.25 7.18 4.35
C SER A 223 28.34 6.07 5.40
N GLY A 224 27.36 5.18 5.43
CA GLY A 224 27.36 4.01 6.30
C GLY A 224 27.07 4.32 7.79
N VAL A 225 27.40 3.35 8.64
CA VAL A 225 27.01 3.29 10.05
C VAL A 225 27.57 4.44 10.89
N THR A 226 28.84 4.80 10.70
CA THR A 226 29.50 5.83 11.51
C THR A 226 28.80 7.18 11.42
N SER A 227 28.40 7.58 10.22
CA SER A 227 27.66 8.83 10.00
C SER A 227 26.29 8.79 10.66
N VAL A 228 25.61 7.63 10.65
CA VAL A 228 24.33 7.46 11.34
C VAL A 228 24.48 7.60 12.86
N GLU A 229 25.55 7.05 13.44
CA GLU A 229 25.84 7.19 14.88
C GLU A 229 26.09 8.66 15.26
N MET A 230 26.72 9.45 14.37
CA MET A 230 26.88 10.90 14.60
C MET A 230 25.54 11.63 14.60
N VAL A 231 24.68 11.32 13.61
CA VAL A 231 23.32 11.90 13.55
C VAL A 231 22.50 11.51 14.77
N TYR A 232 22.60 10.27 15.22
CA TYR A 232 21.91 9.80 16.42
C TYR A 232 22.39 10.51 17.68
N LYS A 233 23.71 10.77 17.82
CA LYS A 233 24.26 11.58 18.90
C LYS A 233 23.73 13.03 18.87
N GLU A 234 23.65 13.64 17.66
CA GLU A 234 23.06 14.98 17.51
C GLU A 234 21.60 14.99 17.94
N MET A 235 20.82 13.93 17.59
CA MET A 235 19.44 13.80 18.03
C MET A 235 19.29 13.70 19.55
N LEU A 236 20.20 12.98 20.23
CA LEU A 236 20.21 12.86 21.69
C LEU A 236 20.46 14.20 22.40
N ASN A 237 21.21 15.10 21.76
CA ASN A 237 21.53 16.43 22.29
C ASN A 237 20.47 17.49 21.94
N ASP A 238 19.48 17.17 21.09
CA ASP A 238 18.42 18.10 20.73
C ASP A 238 17.30 18.04 21.77
N ILE A 239 17.23 19.06 22.62
CA ILE A 239 16.25 19.16 23.72
C ILE A 239 14.78 19.17 23.28
N ASN A 240 14.53 19.47 22.00
CA ASN A 240 13.19 19.53 21.42
C ASN A 240 12.71 18.19 20.87
N VAL A 241 13.56 17.15 20.91
CA VAL A 241 13.27 15.86 20.25
C VAL A 241 13.43 14.70 21.23
N GLU A 242 12.35 14.03 21.54
CA GLU A 242 12.40 12.79 22.33
C GLU A 242 12.69 11.58 21.45
N VAL A 243 13.74 10.83 21.82
CA VAL A 243 14.08 9.56 21.15
C VAL A 243 13.09 8.48 21.57
N GLY A 244 12.20 8.13 20.64
CA GLY A 244 11.21 7.08 20.81
C GLY A 244 11.60 5.76 20.13
N TRP A 245 10.68 4.79 20.18
CA TRP A 245 10.86 3.50 19.51
C TRP A 245 11.14 3.61 18.00
N SER A 246 10.59 4.62 17.31
CA SER A 246 10.76 4.78 15.86
C SER A 246 12.19 5.14 15.47
N SER A 247 12.86 6.01 16.22
CA SER A 247 14.27 6.37 15.97
C SER A 247 15.21 5.23 16.30
N LEU A 248 14.97 4.54 17.42
CA LEU A 248 15.71 3.33 17.76
C LEU A 248 15.52 2.22 16.72
N SER A 249 14.31 2.07 16.17
CA SER A 249 14.05 1.12 15.07
C SER A 249 14.83 1.49 13.81
N THR A 250 14.92 2.79 13.49
CA THR A 250 15.72 3.26 12.34
C THR A 250 17.19 2.92 12.55
N LEU A 251 17.73 3.21 13.72
CA LEU A 251 19.13 2.89 14.07
C LEU A 251 19.39 1.37 14.03
N ALA A 252 18.49 0.57 14.61
CA ALA A 252 18.58 -0.89 14.59
C ALA A 252 18.57 -1.44 13.15
N ASN A 253 17.71 -0.90 12.27
CA ASN A 253 17.68 -1.31 10.86
C ASN A 253 19.00 -1.01 10.14
N VAL A 254 19.65 0.13 10.45
CA VAL A 254 20.98 0.46 9.91
C VAL A 254 22.02 -0.53 10.40
N TYR A 255 22.02 -0.87 11.69
CA TYR A 255 22.95 -1.89 12.23
C TYR A 255 22.70 -3.27 11.61
N ILE A 256 21.45 -3.67 11.37
CA ILE A 256 21.11 -4.93 10.69
C ILE A 256 21.69 -4.94 9.28
N LYS A 257 21.49 -3.86 8.50
CA LYS A 257 22.04 -3.73 7.15
C LYS A 257 23.56 -3.73 7.15
N GLY A 258 24.19 -3.16 8.16
CA GLY A 258 25.65 -3.12 8.34
C GLY A 258 26.25 -4.38 8.97
N GLY A 259 25.46 -5.44 9.23
CA GLY A 259 25.93 -6.69 9.83
C GLY A 259 26.28 -6.60 11.32
N LEU A 260 25.98 -5.50 11.99
CA LEU A 260 26.29 -5.26 13.41
C LEU A 260 25.21 -5.84 14.34
N ILE A 261 25.05 -7.16 14.32
CA ILE A 261 23.95 -7.89 14.95
C ILE A 261 23.82 -7.59 16.45
N ASN A 262 24.94 -7.58 17.18
CA ASN A 262 24.94 -7.33 18.64
C ASN A 262 24.46 -5.92 18.98
N LYS A 263 24.92 -4.89 18.23
CA LYS A 263 24.44 -3.51 18.39
C LYS A 263 22.96 -3.41 18.04
N ALA A 264 22.51 -4.05 16.96
CA ALA A 264 21.11 -4.09 16.56
C ALA A 264 20.21 -4.68 17.66
N LEU A 265 20.59 -5.82 18.24
CA LEU A 265 19.83 -6.47 19.32
C LEU A 265 19.74 -5.60 20.56
N TRP A 266 20.83 -4.93 20.94
CA TRP A 266 20.83 -4.02 22.07
C TRP A 266 19.87 -2.83 21.86
N VAL A 267 19.93 -2.21 20.68
CA VAL A 267 19.06 -1.09 20.33
C VAL A 267 17.60 -1.53 20.25
N LEU A 268 17.32 -2.74 19.70
CA LEU A 268 15.96 -3.29 19.63
C LEU A 268 15.36 -3.50 21.03
N LYS A 269 16.14 -4.04 21.97
CA LYS A 269 15.71 -4.17 23.40
C LYS A 269 15.40 -2.79 24.02
N SER A 270 16.16 -1.77 23.67
CA SER A 270 15.91 -0.40 24.12
C SER A 270 14.65 0.18 23.47
N ALA A 271 14.39 -0.12 22.20
CA ALA A 271 13.17 0.26 21.49
C ALA A 271 11.92 -0.41 22.08
N GLU A 272 12.01 -1.69 22.49
CA GLU A 272 10.90 -2.39 23.15
C GLU A 272 10.44 -1.67 24.42
N LYS A 273 11.38 -1.16 25.24
CA LYS A 273 11.07 -0.40 26.46
C LYS A 273 10.33 0.92 26.21
N LYS A 274 10.42 1.45 24.98
CA LYS A 274 9.75 2.68 24.55
C LYS A 274 8.41 2.43 23.85
N LEU A 275 7.97 1.15 23.72
CA LEU A 275 6.67 0.82 23.18
C LEU A 275 5.56 1.22 24.17
N THR A 276 4.45 1.69 23.60
CA THR A 276 3.28 2.08 24.38
C THR A 276 2.10 1.16 24.11
N THR A 277 1.19 1.04 25.04
CA THR A 277 -0.06 0.28 24.88
C THR A 277 -1.13 1.01 24.06
N CYS A 278 -0.82 2.22 23.55
CA CYS A 278 -1.75 3.01 22.75
C CYS A 278 -1.78 2.62 21.27
N ASN A 279 -0.68 2.04 20.76
CA ASN A 279 -0.54 1.76 19.34
C ASN A 279 0.26 0.49 19.05
N ARG A 280 -0.32 -0.43 18.30
CA ARG A 280 0.33 -1.69 17.88
C ARG A 280 1.41 -1.52 16.81
N LEU A 281 1.50 -0.36 16.15
CA LEU A 281 2.40 -0.16 15.01
C LEU A 281 3.87 -0.43 15.37
N GLY A 282 4.31 0.04 16.53
CA GLY A 282 5.68 -0.17 17.01
C GLY A 282 6.03 -1.64 17.19
N TYR A 283 5.11 -2.42 17.76
CA TYR A 283 5.29 -3.87 17.95
C TYR A 283 5.53 -4.58 16.62
N PHE A 284 4.69 -4.31 15.60
CA PHE A 284 4.84 -4.95 14.30
C PHE A 284 6.11 -4.50 13.58
N PHE A 285 6.51 -3.27 13.79
CA PHE A 285 7.77 -2.76 13.22
C PHE A 285 8.97 -3.50 13.80
N LEU A 286 9.03 -3.64 15.12
CA LEU A 286 10.10 -4.37 15.79
C LEU A 286 10.07 -5.87 15.47
N MET A 287 8.87 -6.50 15.35
CA MET A 287 8.76 -7.89 14.91
C MET A 287 9.43 -8.12 13.56
N MET A 288 9.24 -7.21 12.59
CA MET A 288 9.91 -7.33 11.29
C MET A 288 11.43 -7.20 11.38
N LEU A 289 11.95 -6.36 12.28
CA LEU A 289 13.40 -6.25 12.52
C LEU A 289 13.96 -7.51 13.17
N TYR A 290 13.26 -8.07 14.16
CA TYR A 290 13.63 -9.37 14.73
C TYR A 290 13.56 -10.50 13.71
N THR A 291 12.60 -10.46 12.79
CA THR A 291 12.52 -11.40 11.66
C THR A 291 13.76 -11.29 10.76
N SER A 292 14.24 -10.08 10.47
CA SER A 292 15.47 -9.89 9.68
C SER A 292 16.72 -10.43 10.38
N LEU A 293 16.68 -10.56 11.70
CA LEU A 293 17.73 -11.17 12.50
C LEU A 293 17.51 -12.67 12.76
N ASN A 294 16.51 -13.28 12.10
CA ASN A 294 16.07 -14.65 12.32
C ASN A 294 15.80 -14.98 13.81
N ASN A 295 15.33 -13.98 14.59
CA ASN A 295 15.08 -14.10 16.02
C ASN A 295 13.61 -14.41 16.29
N LYS A 296 13.27 -15.71 16.21
CA LYS A 296 11.93 -16.24 16.46
C LYS A 296 11.39 -15.85 17.85
N LYS A 297 12.22 -15.94 18.90
CA LYS A 297 11.81 -15.60 20.29
C LYS A 297 11.38 -14.13 20.39
N GLY A 298 12.07 -13.21 19.72
CA GLY A 298 11.71 -11.79 19.66
C GLY A 298 10.36 -11.56 18.97
N VAL A 299 10.14 -12.22 17.84
CA VAL A 299 8.87 -12.13 17.08
C VAL A 299 7.70 -12.56 17.96
N PHE A 300 7.79 -13.74 18.59
CA PHE A 300 6.73 -14.28 19.41
C PHE A 300 6.43 -13.44 20.65
N ARG A 301 7.47 -13.01 21.39
CA ARG A 301 7.34 -12.14 22.56
C ARG A 301 6.60 -10.86 22.23
N LEU A 302 6.96 -10.20 21.12
CA LEU A 302 6.31 -8.95 20.69
C LEU A 302 4.88 -9.17 20.20
N TRP A 303 4.58 -10.33 19.60
CA TRP A 303 3.21 -10.69 19.25
C TRP A 303 2.33 -10.77 20.49
N GLU A 304 2.75 -11.54 21.49
CA GLU A 304 2.00 -11.67 22.74
C GLU A 304 1.86 -10.32 23.46
N ALA A 305 2.93 -9.54 23.56
CA ALA A 305 2.88 -8.20 24.13
C ALA A 305 1.94 -7.25 23.37
N SER A 306 1.83 -7.40 22.04
CA SER A 306 0.92 -6.59 21.23
C SER A 306 -0.56 -6.84 21.52
N LYS A 307 -0.91 -7.99 22.10
CA LYS A 307 -2.29 -8.33 22.46
C LYS A 307 -2.83 -7.46 23.61
N ALA A 308 -1.95 -7.00 24.49
CA ALA A 308 -2.30 -6.09 25.58
C ALA A 308 -2.68 -4.68 25.11
N VAL A 309 -2.36 -4.31 23.85
CA VAL A 309 -2.74 -3.02 23.28
C VAL A 309 -4.26 -2.99 23.04
N GLY A 310 -4.94 -1.94 23.50
CA GLY A 310 -6.38 -1.78 23.35
C GLY A 310 -6.90 -1.85 21.89
N GLY A 311 -8.16 -2.21 21.74
CA GLY A 311 -8.85 -2.31 20.45
C GLY A 311 -8.62 -3.66 19.74
N ARG A 312 -9.46 -3.92 18.71
CA ARG A 312 -9.46 -5.19 17.97
C ARG A 312 -8.17 -5.42 17.19
N ILE A 313 -7.67 -6.66 17.18
CA ILE A 313 -6.60 -7.11 16.27
C ILE A 313 -7.19 -7.26 14.86
N THR A 314 -6.57 -6.62 13.87
CA THR A 314 -7.05 -6.62 12.48
C THR A 314 -6.43 -7.74 11.66
N CYS A 315 -7.04 -8.10 10.51
CA CYS A 315 -6.43 -9.00 9.54
C CYS A 315 -5.00 -8.59 9.17
N ALA A 316 -4.73 -7.28 9.03
CA ALA A 316 -3.38 -6.78 8.74
C ALA A 316 -2.36 -7.08 9.86
N ASN A 317 -2.80 -7.11 11.12
CA ASN A 317 -1.95 -7.51 12.23
C ASN A 317 -1.60 -9.01 12.17
N TYR A 318 -2.60 -9.86 11.94
CA TYR A 318 -2.38 -11.30 11.75
C TYR A 318 -1.51 -11.58 10.52
N MET A 319 -1.75 -10.91 9.41
CA MET A 319 -0.89 -11.01 8.22
C MET A 319 0.57 -10.68 8.52
N CYS A 320 0.82 -9.66 9.33
CA CYS A 320 2.19 -9.27 9.70
C CYS A 320 2.89 -10.38 10.50
N VAL A 321 2.25 -10.87 11.58
CA VAL A 321 2.88 -11.89 12.43
C VAL A 321 3.04 -13.22 11.71
N ILE A 322 2.04 -13.68 10.94
CA ILE A 322 2.14 -14.91 10.14
C ILE A 322 3.28 -14.78 9.13
N SER A 323 3.40 -13.62 8.44
CA SER A 323 4.52 -13.38 7.52
C SER A 323 5.87 -13.40 8.21
N CYS A 324 5.97 -12.87 9.43
CA CYS A 324 7.20 -12.92 10.22
C CYS A 324 7.56 -14.35 10.60
N LEU A 325 6.60 -15.14 11.09
CA LEU A 325 6.79 -16.54 11.48
C LEU A 325 7.19 -17.41 10.29
N VAL A 326 6.51 -17.26 9.16
CA VAL A 326 6.88 -17.94 7.90
C VAL A 326 8.32 -17.63 7.49
N LYS A 327 8.75 -16.38 7.61
CA LYS A 327 10.11 -15.97 7.21
C LYS A 327 11.20 -16.54 8.14
N VAL A 328 10.92 -16.70 9.42
CA VAL A 328 11.85 -17.35 10.37
C VAL A 328 11.70 -18.89 10.38
N GLY A 329 10.97 -19.46 9.41
CA GLY A 329 10.83 -20.90 9.23
C GLY A 329 9.87 -21.60 10.21
N ASP A 330 9.08 -20.85 10.98
CA ASP A 330 8.16 -21.44 11.96
C ASP A 330 6.73 -21.61 11.40
N LEU A 331 6.58 -22.60 10.54
CA LEU A 331 5.28 -22.92 9.94
C LEU A 331 4.25 -23.45 10.94
N VAL A 332 4.69 -24.14 12.00
CA VAL A 332 3.80 -24.67 13.02
C VAL A 332 3.12 -23.54 13.77
N GLU A 333 3.91 -22.58 14.23
CA GLU A 333 3.38 -21.41 14.93
C GLU A 333 2.61 -20.48 13.99
N ALA A 334 3.04 -20.34 12.73
CA ALA A 334 2.29 -19.60 11.71
C ALA A 334 0.89 -20.20 11.49
N LYS A 335 0.76 -21.53 11.44
CA LYS A 335 -0.53 -22.23 11.36
C LYS A 335 -1.38 -21.99 12.61
N ARG A 336 -0.78 -22.05 13.81
CA ARG A 336 -1.49 -21.79 15.06
C ARG A 336 -2.09 -20.37 15.09
N ILE A 337 -1.31 -19.37 14.71
CA ILE A 337 -1.78 -17.97 14.64
C ILE A 337 -2.83 -17.78 13.53
N PHE A 338 -2.72 -18.52 12.43
CA PHE A 338 -3.74 -18.52 11.38
C PHE A 338 -5.09 -19.05 11.92
N MET A 339 -5.08 -20.16 12.67
CA MET A 339 -6.30 -20.72 13.29
C MET A 339 -6.88 -19.74 14.35
N GLU A 340 -6.02 -19.06 15.13
CA GLU A 340 -6.45 -18.00 16.05
C GLU A 340 -7.16 -16.87 15.32
N TRP A 341 -6.63 -16.44 14.16
CA TRP A 341 -7.29 -15.44 13.32
C TRP A 341 -8.64 -15.93 12.80
N GLU A 342 -8.69 -17.15 12.30
CA GLU A 342 -9.88 -17.72 11.69
C GLU A 342 -11.03 -17.86 12.70
N ALA A 343 -10.73 -18.24 13.94
CA ALA A 343 -11.71 -18.29 15.03
C ALA A 343 -12.28 -16.90 15.40
N ASN A 344 -11.51 -15.83 15.16
CA ASN A 344 -11.86 -14.45 15.55
C ASN A 344 -12.27 -13.55 14.38
N CYS A 345 -12.22 -14.03 13.12
CA CYS A 345 -12.57 -13.22 11.97
C CYS A 345 -14.10 -13.12 11.81
N LEU A 346 -14.59 -11.89 11.55
CA LEU A 346 -16.00 -11.67 11.20
C LEU A 346 -16.27 -11.91 9.71
N ASN A 347 -15.33 -11.50 8.88
CA ASN A 347 -15.35 -11.70 7.43
C ASN A 347 -14.03 -12.34 7.03
N TYR A 348 -14.11 -13.40 6.24
CA TYR A 348 -12.94 -14.11 5.78
C TYR A 348 -12.09 -13.26 4.82
N ASP A 349 -10.83 -13.01 5.17
CA ASP A 349 -9.90 -12.23 4.34
C ASP A 349 -8.89 -13.19 3.69
N ILE A 350 -9.12 -13.52 2.41
CA ILE A 350 -8.28 -14.43 1.62
C ILE A 350 -6.78 -14.10 1.66
N ARG A 351 -6.43 -12.83 1.92
CA ARG A 351 -5.02 -12.41 1.98
C ARG A 351 -4.27 -13.04 3.14
N VAL A 352 -4.96 -13.37 4.24
CA VAL A 352 -4.36 -14.05 5.39
C VAL A 352 -4.02 -15.49 5.03
N SER A 353 -4.96 -16.21 4.41
CA SER A 353 -4.74 -17.59 3.92
C SER A 353 -3.62 -17.64 2.88
N ASN A 354 -3.55 -16.66 1.97
CA ASN A 354 -2.54 -16.63 0.92
C ASN A 354 -1.10 -16.56 1.45
N ILE A 355 -0.89 -16.01 2.65
CA ILE A 355 0.46 -15.98 3.25
C ILE A 355 0.89 -17.41 3.62
N LEU A 356 0.03 -18.16 4.29
CA LEU A 356 0.32 -19.53 4.71
C LEU A 356 0.34 -20.49 3.50
N LEU A 357 -0.60 -20.31 2.56
CA LEU A 357 -0.65 -21.05 1.30
C LEU A 357 0.67 -20.90 0.52
N GLY A 358 1.14 -19.66 0.38
CA GLY A 358 2.41 -19.39 -0.29
C GLY A 358 3.62 -19.92 0.47
N ALA A 359 3.53 -20.04 1.80
CA ALA A 359 4.58 -20.67 2.59
C ALA A 359 4.63 -22.17 2.35
N TYR A 360 3.49 -22.86 2.35
CA TYR A 360 3.43 -24.28 2.06
C TYR A 360 3.94 -24.60 0.66
N MET A 361 3.50 -23.87 -0.35
CA MET A 361 3.95 -24.07 -1.73
C MET A 361 5.47 -23.86 -1.89
N ARG A 362 6.05 -22.82 -1.27
CA ARG A 362 7.51 -22.57 -1.33
C ARG A 362 8.34 -23.65 -0.64
N ASN A 363 7.78 -24.36 0.34
CA ASN A 363 8.45 -25.44 1.07
C ASN A 363 8.11 -26.83 0.50
N GLY A 364 7.41 -26.92 -0.64
CA GLY A 364 7.04 -28.19 -1.25
C GLY A 364 5.95 -28.96 -0.51
N LEU A 365 5.28 -28.35 0.46
CA LEU A 365 4.20 -28.93 1.25
C LEU A 365 2.88 -28.84 0.47
N THR A 366 2.82 -29.54 -0.65
CA THR A 366 1.72 -29.42 -1.63
C THR A 366 0.40 -29.94 -1.08
N LYS A 367 0.42 -31.03 -0.31
CA LYS A 367 -0.78 -31.60 0.31
C LYS A 367 -1.39 -30.69 1.35
N GLU A 368 -0.56 -30.04 2.16
CA GLU A 368 -0.98 -29.06 3.15
C GLU A 368 -1.52 -27.80 2.48
N ALA A 369 -0.92 -27.39 1.36
CA ALA A 369 -1.39 -26.26 0.57
C ALA A 369 -2.77 -26.52 -0.04
N GLU A 370 -2.98 -27.71 -0.60
CA GLU A 370 -4.27 -28.14 -1.16
C GLU A 370 -5.35 -28.22 -0.07
N SER A 371 -5.04 -28.86 1.04
CA SER A 371 -5.94 -28.95 2.20
C SER A 371 -6.33 -27.56 2.72
N LEU A 372 -5.36 -26.63 2.83
CA LEU A 372 -5.64 -25.25 3.23
C LEU A 372 -6.49 -24.52 2.20
N HIS A 373 -6.26 -24.74 0.91
CA HIS A 373 -7.05 -24.13 -0.14
C HIS A 373 -8.51 -24.58 -0.10
N LEU A 374 -8.76 -25.90 0.03
CA LEU A 374 -10.10 -26.46 0.15
C LEU A 374 -10.81 -25.94 1.41
N HIS A 375 -10.13 -26.00 2.56
CA HIS A 375 -10.66 -25.45 3.81
C HIS A 375 -11.02 -23.95 3.69
N THR A 376 -10.18 -23.17 2.98
CA THR A 376 -10.45 -21.74 2.73
C THR A 376 -11.76 -21.54 1.94
N LEU A 377 -12.03 -22.39 0.95
CA LEU A 377 -13.28 -22.34 0.18
C LEU A 377 -14.51 -22.71 1.04
N GLU A 378 -14.40 -23.74 1.86
CA GLU A 378 -15.45 -24.18 2.79
C GLU A 378 -15.80 -23.07 3.80
N ARG A 379 -14.80 -22.28 4.22
CA ARG A 379 -14.99 -21.14 5.13
C ARG A 379 -15.52 -19.88 4.42
N GLY A 380 -15.86 -19.97 3.14
CA GLY A 380 -16.38 -18.86 2.32
C GLY A 380 -15.32 -17.88 1.85
N GLY A 381 -14.05 -18.24 1.89
CA GLY A 381 -12.97 -17.46 1.31
C GLY A 381 -13.05 -17.44 -0.21
N CYS A 382 -13.04 -16.25 -0.82
CA CYS A 382 -13.08 -16.09 -2.28
C CYS A 382 -11.64 -15.95 -2.82
N PRO A 383 -11.11 -16.95 -3.56
CA PRO A 383 -9.79 -16.85 -4.18
C PRO A 383 -9.68 -15.60 -5.06
N ASN A 384 -8.54 -14.95 -5.00
CA ASN A 384 -8.20 -13.82 -5.86
C ASN A 384 -7.03 -14.19 -6.80
N TYR A 385 -6.66 -13.25 -7.69
CA TYR A 385 -5.55 -13.48 -8.62
C TYR A 385 -4.26 -13.94 -7.92
N LYS A 386 -3.98 -13.44 -6.71
CA LYS A 386 -2.79 -13.84 -5.94
C LYS A 386 -2.87 -15.28 -5.40
N THR A 387 -4.07 -15.75 -5.11
CA THR A 387 -4.30 -17.16 -4.75
C THR A 387 -3.90 -18.08 -5.91
N TRP A 388 -4.40 -17.78 -7.11
CA TRP A 388 -4.11 -18.58 -8.32
C TRP A 388 -2.65 -18.47 -8.74
N GLU A 389 -2.03 -17.30 -8.61
CA GLU A 389 -0.59 -17.13 -8.84
C GLU A 389 0.24 -18.03 -7.90
N ILE A 390 -0.06 -18.02 -6.60
CA ILE A 390 0.65 -18.86 -5.61
C ILE A 390 0.50 -20.34 -5.94
N LEU A 391 -0.71 -20.78 -6.28
CA LEU A 391 -1.00 -22.18 -6.61
C LEU A 391 -0.27 -22.57 -7.91
N MET A 392 -0.38 -21.77 -8.96
CA MET A 392 0.27 -21.99 -10.23
C MET A 392 1.80 -22.09 -10.08
N GLU A 393 2.44 -21.12 -9.42
CA GLU A 393 3.88 -21.15 -9.15
C GLU A 393 4.31 -22.38 -8.34
N GLY A 394 3.53 -22.74 -7.35
CA GLY A 394 3.81 -23.90 -6.50
C GLY A 394 3.69 -25.22 -7.24
N TRP A 395 2.63 -25.39 -8.04
CA TRP A 395 2.40 -26.59 -8.84
C TRP A 395 3.43 -26.77 -9.96
N VAL A 396 3.84 -25.69 -10.64
CA VAL A 396 4.93 -25.73 -11.62
C VAL A 396 6.22 -26.21 -10.96
N LYS A 397 6.59 -25.64 -9.80
CA LYS A 397 7.81 -26.02 -9.08
C LYS A 397 7.80 -27.46 -8.57
N SER A 398 6.65 -27.99 -8.23
CA SER A 398 6.50 -29.38 -7.76
C SER A 398 6.24 -30.40 -8.89
N GLY A 399 6.21 -29.95 -10.15
CA GLY A 399 6.00 -30.80 -11.31
C GLY A 399 4.54 -31.21 -11.56
N ASN A 400 3.59 -30.70 -10.77
CA ASN A 400 2.17 -31.00 -10.88
C ASN A 400 1.52 -30.08 -11.94
N MET A 401 1.84 -30.35 -13.21
CA MET A 401 1.52 -29.42 -14.29
C MET A 401 0.02 -29.35 -14.65
N ASN A 402 -0.75 -30.42 -14.39
CA ASN A 402 -2.20 -30.40 -14.65
C ASN A 402 -2.90 -29.42 -13.69
N GLU A 403 -2.55 -29.46 -12.40
CA GLU A 403 -3.03 -28.55 -11.37
C GLU A 403 -2.57 -27.11 -11.64
N ALA A 404 -1.33 -26.94 -12.13
CA ALA A 404 -0.81 -25.63 -12.54
C ALA A 404 -1.63 -25.02 -13.69
N ILE A 405 -1.97 -25.82 -14.69
CA ILE A 405 -2.79 -25.41 -15.84
C ILE A 405 -4.21 -25.05 -15.40
N ASP A 406 -4.81 -25.79 -14.47
CA ASP A 406 -6.14 -25.48 -13.94
C ASP A 406 -6.13 -24.17 -13.13
N ALA A 407 -5.13 -23.98 -12.27
CA ALA A 407 -4.94 -22.74 -11.53
C ALA A 407 -4.73 -21.54 -12.48
N MET A 408 -3.99 -21.72 -13.57
CA MET A 408 -3.78 -20.72 -14.61
C MET A 408 -5.09 -20.32 -15.30
N LYS A 409 -5.91 -21.28 -15.70
CA LYS A 409 -7.23 -21.01 -16.34
C LYS A 409 -8.11 -20.18 -15.41
N LYS A 410 -8.16 -20.52 -14.12
CA LYS A 410 -8.91 -19.79 -13.11
C LYS A 410 -8.35 -18.38 -12.87
N GLY A 411 -7.03 -18.23 -12.87
CA GLY A 411 -6.35 -16.93 -12.78
C GLY A 411 -6.63 -16.05 -14.00
N PHE A 412 -6.55 -16.59 -15.21
CA PHE A 412 -6.84 -15.85 -16.45
C PHE A 412 -8.28 -15.34 -16.52
N ALA A 413 -9.24 -16.10 -16.00
CA ALA A 413 -10.63 -15.66 -15.91
C ALA A 413 -10.80 -14.37 -15.07
N MET A 414 -9.86 -14.08 -14.16
CA MET A 414 -9.88 -12.87 -13.32
C MET A 414 -9.21 -11.65 -13.97
N LEU A 415 -8.46 -11.80 -15.06
CA LEU A 415 -7.76 -10.69 -15.73
C LEU A 415 -8.71 -9.62 -16.28
N ARG A 416 -9.98 -9.94 -16.51
CA ARG A 416 -11.01 -8.96 -16.88
C ARG A 416 -11.26 -7.90 -15.79
N TYR A 417 -10.84 -8.18 -14.54
CA TYR A 417 -11.12 -7.36 -13.35
C TYR A 417 -9.88 -6.81 -12.66
N CYS A 418 -8.68 -7.18 -13.12
CA CYS A 418 -7.43 -6.75 -12.49
C CYS A 418 -6.28 -6.69 -13.51
N HIS A 419 -5.28 -5.85 -13.22
CA HIS A 419 -4.05 -5.71 -14.02
C HIS A 419 -2.95 -6.70 -13.58
N TRP A 420 -3.32 -7.91 -13.18
CA TRP A 420 -2.35 -8.93 -12.85
C TRP A 420 -1.68 -9.46 -14.12
N ARG A 421 -0.40 -9.82 -14.02
CA ARG A 421 0.36 -10.48 -15.06
C ARG A 421 1.15 -11.62 -14.43
N PRO A 422 0.94 -12.89 -14.86
CA PRO A 422 1.78 -14.01 -14.43
C PRO A 422 3.21 -13.80 -14.91
N SER A 423 4.18 -14.43 -14.20
CA SER A 423 5.57 -14.34 -14.64
C SER A 423 5.80 -15.10 -15.93
N GLU A 424 6.68 -14.57 -16.77
CA GLU A 424 7.03 -15.20 -18.07
C GLU A 424 7.59 -16.61 -17.87
N ASP A 425 8.44 -16.82 -16.85
CA ASP A 425 9.03 -18.13 -16.53
C ASP A 425 7.99 -19.22 -16.32
N ILE A 426 6.85 -18.88 -15.70
CA ILE A 426 5.78 -19.84 -15.42
C ILE A 426 5.02 -20.16 -16.72
N LEU A 427 4.74 -19.14 -17.54
CA LEU A 427 4.08 -19.36 -18.83
C LEU A 427 4.95 -20.21 -19.75
N LEU A 428 6.26 -19.97 -19.74
CA LEU A 428 7.22 -20.75 -20.52
C LEU A 428 7.30 -22.21 -20.02
N ALA A 429 7.37 -22.42 -18.69
CA ALA A 429 7.39 -23.77 -18.12
C ALA A 429 6.14 -24.60 -18.51
N ILE A 430 4.97 -23.95 -18.58
CA ILE A 430 3.74 -24.61 -19.05
C ILE A 430 3.81 -24.92 -20.55
N ALA A 431 4.33 -23.99 -21.37
CA ALA A 431 4.52 -24.22 -22.80
C ALA A 431 5.50 -25.37 -23.08
N GLU A 432 6.63 -25.39 -22.40
CA GLU A 432 7.62 -26.48 -22.47
C GLU A 432 7.05 -27.85 -22.04
N TYR A 433 6.17 -27.85 -21.02
CA TYR A 433 5.47 -29.06 -20.62
C TYR A 433 4.59 -29.60 -21.75
N PHE A 434 3.84 -28.75 -22.46
CA PHE A 434 3.05 -29.15 -23.60
C PHE A 434 3.93 -29.66 -24.75
N GLU A 435 5.05 -28.96 -25.00
CA GLU A 435 6.02 -29.36 -26.04
C GLU A 435 6.59 -30.75 -25.74
N LYS A 436 7.12 -30.98 -24.52
CA LYS A 436 7.70 -32.27 -24.10
C LYS A 436 6.72 -33.45 -24.14
N ASN A 437 5.43 -33.18 -23.92
CA ASN A 437 4.40 -34.22 -23.88
C ASN A 437 3.59 -34.34 -25.20
N GLY A 438 3.99 -33.63 -26.25
CA GLY A 438 3.31 -33.66 -27.53
C GLY A 438 1.86 -33.17 -27.53
N LYS A 439 1.50 -32.32 -26.54
CA LYS A 439 0.12 -31.82 -26.37
C LYS A 439 -0.11 -30.59 -27.26
N PHE A 440 -0.12 -30.80 -28.55
CA PHE A 440 -0.18 -29.76 -29.57
C PHE A 440 -1.43 -28.86 -29.44
N GLU A 441 -2.61 -29.46 -29.35
CA GLU A 441 -3.86 -28.70 -29.29
C GLU A 441 -3.98 -27.84 -28.03
N GLU A 442 -3.53 -28.35 -26.91
CA GLU A 442 -3.48 -27.61 -25.64
C GLU A 442 -2.47 -26.46 -25.70
N ALA A 443 -1.30 -26.69 -26.28
CA ALA A 443 -0.29 -25.65 -26.47
C ALA A 443 -0.82 -24.53 -27.37
N ASN A 444 -1.48 -24.87 -28.49
CA ASN A 444 -2.04 -23.89 -29.39
C ASN A 444 -3.13 -23.04 -28.71
N LYS A 445 -4.07 -23.67 -27.98
CA LYS A 445 -5.09 -22.97 -27.20
C LYS A 445 -4.45 -22.08 -26.13
N PHE A 446 -3.41 -22.56 -25.47
CA PHE A 446 -2.70 -21.82 -24.43
C PHE A 446 -2.01 -20.57 -24.98
N VAL A 447 -1.18 -20.70 -26.01
CA VAL A 447 -0.44 -19.56 -26.57
C VAL A 447 -1.41 -18.53 -27.19
N ARG A 448 -2.49 -18.96 -27.85
CA ARG A 448 -3.54 -18.05 -28.33
C ARG A 448 -4.21 -17.30 -27.18
N ALA A 449 -4.50 -17.96 -26.06
CA ALA A 449 -5.05 -17.28 -24.86
C ALA A 449 -4.08 -16.25 -24.29
N VAL A 450 -2.79 -16.57 -24.20
CA VAL A 450 -1.73 -15.68 -23.73
C VAL A 450 -1.56 -14.48 -24.69
N HIS A 451 -1.61 -14.71 -26.02
CA HIS A 451 -1.61 -13.65 -27.03
C HIS A 451 -2.80 -12.70 -26.87
N HIS A 452 -4.02 -13.21 -26.77
CA HIS A 452 -5.22 -12.37 -26.56
C HIS A 452 -5.18 -11.53 -25.27
N LEU A 453 -4.43 -11.98 -24.28
CA LEU A 453 -4.21 -11.25 -23.04
C LEU A 453 -3.04 -10.24 -23.13
N GLY A 454 -2.35 -10.17 -24.25
CA GLY A 454 -1.16 -9.33 -24.45
C GLY A 454 0.00 -9.74 -23.54
N LEU A 455 0.17 -11.03 -23.28
CA LEU A 455 1.18 -11.63 -22.41
C LEU A 455 2.16 -12.51 -23.17
N ALA A 456 1.99 -12.67 -24.48
CA ALA A 456 2.86 -13.51 -25.31
C ALA A 456 4.27 -12.92 -25.43
N SER A 457 5.25 -13.79 -25.46
CA SER A 457 6.66 -13.43 -25.58
C SER A 457 7.34 -14.29 -26.66
N LEU A 458 8.51 -13.85 -27.12
CA LEU A 458 9.27 -14.57 -28.13
C LEU A 458 9.55 -16.04 -27.77
N PRO A 459 9.97 -16.38 -26.52
CA PRO A 459 10.18 -17.77 -26.12
C PRO A 459 8.92 -18.64 -26.23
N LEU A 460 7.74 -18.09 -25.90
CA LEU A 460 6.46 -18.82 -26.03
C LEU A 460 6.13 -19.13 -27.48
N TYR A 461 6.31 -18.17 -28.39
CA TYR A 461 6.10 -18.39 -29.82
C TYR A 461 7.10 -19.40 -30.39
N LYS A 462 8.38 -19.36 -29.96
CA LYS A 462 9.39 -20.35 -30.33
C LYS A 462 8.97 -21.78 -29.96
N SER A 463 8.49 -21.98 -28.74
CA SER A 463 8.00 -23.30 -28.32
C SER A 463 6.84 -23.79 -29.21
N LEU A 464 5.86 -22.93 -29.50
CA LEU A 464 4.74 -23.29 -30.35
C LEU A 464 5.17 -23.57 -31.81
N LEU A 465 6.09 -22.77 -32.38
CA LEU A 465 6.64 -22.98 -33.70
C LEU A 465 7.34 -24.35 -33.82
N ARG A 466 8.20 -24.70 -32.85
CA ARG A 466 8.83 -26.02 -32.80
C ARG A 466 7.82 -27.16 -32.81
N MET A 467 6.71 -27.01 -32.06
CA MET A 467 5.63 -27.99 -32.04
C MET A 467 4.90 -28.08 -33.39
N HIS A 468 4.69 -26.94 -34.08
CA HIS A 468 4.11 -26.93 -35.42
C HIS A 468 4.99 -27.65 -36.44
N VAL A 469 6.30 -27.40 -36.43
CA VAL A 469 7.27 -28.10 -37.28
C VAL A 469 7.25 -29.62 -37.00
N THR A 470 7.31 -30.00 -35.73
CA THR A 470 7.27 -31.42 -35.32
C THR A 470 5.96 -32.11 -35.76
N ALA A 471 4.84 -31.39 -35.70
CA ALA A 471 3.52 -31.89 -36.10
C ALA A 471 3.24 -31.76 -37.60
N GLN A 472 4.18 -31.23 -38.40
CA GLN A 472 4.05 -30.95 -39.84
C GLN A 472 2.79 -30.10 -40.15
N LYS A 473 2.46 -29.13 -39.29
CA LYS A 473 1.31 -28.24 -39.47
C LYS A 473 1.78 -26.85 -39.89
N PRO A 474 0.98 -26.10 -40.68
CA PRO A 474 1.33 -24.76 -41.11
C PRO A 474 1.37 -23.80 -39.89
N ALA A 475 2.30 -22.84 -39.92
CA ALA A 475 2.54 -21.91 -38.83
C ALA A 475 2.11 -20.45 -39.15
N PHE A 476 1.40 -20.21 -40.24
CA PHE A 476 1.02 -18.86 -40.68
C PHE A 476 0.28 -18.04 -39.60
N ASP A 477 -0.64 -18.69 -38.89
CA ASP A 477 -1.40 -18.05 -37.83
C ASP A 477 -0.49 -17.53 -36.68
N ILE A 478 0.62 -18.26 -36.42
CA ILE A 478 1.56 -17.87 -35.33
C ILE A 478 2.35 -16.66 -35.75
N LEU A 479 2.79 -16.62 -37.02
CA LEU A 479 3.51 -15.48 -37.55
C LEU A 479 2.65 -14.21 -37.55
N GLU A 480 1.37 -14.32 -37.91
CA GLU A 480 0.42 -13.21 -37.83
C GLU A 480 0.21 -12.73 -36.39
N MET A 481 0.16 -13.64 -35.37
CA MET A 481 0.07 -13.28 -34.00
C MET A 481 1.35 -12.55 -33.49
N MET A 482 2.54 -13.01 -33.92
CA MET A 482 3.82 -12.36 -33.59
C MET A 482 3.90 -10.94 -34.15
N GLU A 483 3.45 -10.74 -35.39
CA GLU A 483 3.40 -9.42 -36.02
C GLU A 483 2.46 -8.47 -35.27
N LYS A 484 1.27 -8.93 -34.89
CA LYS A 484 0.31 -8.17 -34.07
C LYS A 484 0.90 -7.77 -32.71
N ASP A 485 1.68 -8.65 -32.09
CA ASP A 485 2.36 -8.38 -30.82
C ASP A 485 3.67 -7.57 -30.99
N LYS A 486 4.04 -7.20 -32.23
CA LYS A 486 5.27 -6.48 -32.59
C LYS A 486 6.55 -7.20 -32.12
N ILE A 487 6.53 -8.51 -32.15
CA ILE A 487 7.66 -9.36 -31.79
C ILE A 487 8.46 -9.68 -33.07
N VAL A 488 9.73 -9.24 -33.07
CA VAL A 488 10.63 -9.42 -34.22
C VAL A 488 11.15 -10.86 -34.24
N MET A 489 11.15 -11.47 -35.40
CA MET A 489 11.77 -12.79 -35.64
C MET A 489 13.28 -12.68 -35.51
N ASP A 490 13.90 -13.60 -34.79
CA ASP A 490 15.34 -13.78 -34.78
C ASP A 490 15.79 -14.85 -35.80
N GLU A 491 17.11 -14.97 -36.04
CA GLU A 491 17.68 -15.91 -37.00
C GLU A 491 17.24 -17.38 -36.74
N ASN A 492 17.04 -17.74 -35.47
CA ASN A 492 16.60 -19.08 -35.07
C ASN A 492 15.13 -19.38 -35.43
N ILE A 493 14.27 -18.37 -35.46
CA ILE A 493 12.89 -18.53 -35.90
C ILE A 493 12.84 -18.63 -37.44
N SER A 494 13.63 -17.82 -38.16
CA SER A 494 13.69 -17.85 -39.60
C SER A 494 14.17 -19.21 -40.13
N ALA A 495 14.93 -19.96 -39.33
CA ALA A 495 15.37 -21.32 -39.66
C ALA A 495 14.30 -22.41 -39.35
N LEU A 496 13.26 -22.10 -38.57
CA LEU A 496 12.17 -23.02 -38.20
C LEU A 496 10.96 -22.91 -39.13
N VAL A 497 10.83 -21.81 -39.84
CA VAL A 497 9.73 -21.49 -40.76
C VAL A 497 10.16 -21.69 -42.22
#